data_8adefe96408bcc2e5b4d0ad7d230d7c5
#
_entry.id   8adefe96408bcc2e5b4d0ad7d230d7c5
#
_cell.length_a   1.000
_cell.length_b   1.000
_cell.length_c   1.000
_cell.angle_alpha   90.00
_cell.angle_beta   90.00
_cell.angle_gamma   90.00
#
_symmetry.space_group_name_H-M   'P 1'
#
loop_
_entity.id
_entity.type
_entity.pdbx_description
1 polymer ?
#
loop_
_entity_poly.entity_id
_entity_poly.type
_entity_poly.pdbx_seq_one_letter_code
_entity_poly.pdbx_strand_id
1 'polypeptide(L)'
;MSAMFPKVRACNGPSVSQSGFALVSAIFILVILAGLGGAMVMLSGTQQVAIAAEIQSARALQAARAGIEWGAYQALKVPGFSCVGTPFTLSFGGTDLAPFITIVSCAASTHSEAGNTITMFAFTANATHGTLNTPDYVAREVSARIARCVDSGGTPC
;
A
#
# COMPACT_ATOMS: atom_id res chain seq x y z
N MET A 1 -32.71 36.04 69.45
CA MET A 1 -31.59 36.54 68.66
C MET A 1 -32.00 36.39 67.21
N SER A 2 -32.55 37.47 66.60
CA SER A 2 -33.03 37.49 65.20
C SER A 2 -31.90 38.07 64.34
N ALA A 3 -31.34 37.25 63.43
CA ALA A 3 -30.33 37.67 62.50
C ALA A 3 -30.99 38.39 61.31
N MET A 4 -30.71 39.63 61.15
CA MET A 4 -31.16 40.54 60.11
C MET A 4 -30.24 40.42 58.91
N PHE A 5 -30.70 39.76 57.84
CA PHE A 5 -29.95 39.70 56.56
C PHE A 5 -30.21 40.99 55.76
N PRO A 6 -29.16 41.63 55.22
CA PRO A 6 -29.35 42.80 54.38
C PRO A 6 -29.89 42.39 52.98
N LYS A 7 -30.93 43.07 52.54
CA LYS A 7 -31.56 42.92 51.24
C LYS A 7 -30.66 43.50 50.15
N VAL A 8 -30.02 42.65 49.34
CA VAL A 8 -29.23 43.06 48.19
C VAL A 8 -30.17 43.63 47.12
N ARG A 9 -30.00 44.91 46.81
CA ARG A 9 -30.73 45.58 45.71
C ARG A 9 -30.09 45.10 44.40
N ALA A 10 -30.87 44.45 43.55
CA ALA A 10 -30.51 44.20 42.17
C ALA A 10 -30.39 45.50 41.41
N CYS A 11 -29.19 45.83 40.92
CA CYS A 11 -29.00 46.91 39.97
C CYS A 11 -29.58 46.49 38.63
N ASN A 12 -30.77 47.00 38.29
CA ASN A 12 -31.27 46.99 36.93
C ASN A 12 -30.51 48.01 36.10
N GLY A 13 -29.40 47.58 35.49
CA GLY A 13 -28.72 48.37 34.46
C GLY A 13 -29.57 48.34 33.17
N PRO A 14 -29.61 49.42 32.36
CA PRO A 14 -30.31 49.41 31.10
C PRO A 14 -29.72 48.37 30.20
N SER A 15 -30.55 47.43 29.76
CA SER A 15 -30.18 46.43 28.71
C SER A 15 -30.00 47.18 27.38
N VAL A 16 -28.77 47.54 27.07
CA VAL A 16 -28.43 48.03 25.75
C VAL A 16 -28.59 46.86 24.78
N SER A 17 -29.71 46.89 23.99
CA SER A 17 -29.95 45.90 22.97
C SER A 17 -28.97 46.08 21.82
N GLN A 18 -27.85 45.38 21.85
CA GLN A 18 -26.87 45.28 20.74
C GLN A 18 -27.33 44.24 19.70
N SER A 19 -28.56 44.33 19.24
CA SER A 19 -29.17 43.34 18.32
C SER A 19 -28.67 43.42 16.86
N GLY A 20 -28.00 44.52 16.45
CA GLY A 20 -27.51 44.65 15.08
C GLY A 20 -26.16 43.98 14.79
N PHE A 21 -25.25 43.97 15.76
CA PHE A 21 -23.92 43.41 15.58
C PHE A 21 -23.90 41.86 15.69
N ALA A 22 -24.78 41.31 16.53
CA ALA A 22 -24.88 39.87 16.72
C ALA A 22 -25.30 39.12 15.44
N LEU A 23 -26.15 39.69 14.60
CA LEU A 23 -26.61 39.07 13.36
C LEU A 23 -25.49 39.01 12.31
N VAL A 24 -24.71 40.08 12.18
CA VAL A 24 -23.57 40.13 11.22
C VAL A 24 -22.47 39.17 11.65
N SER A 25 -22.14 39.09 12.95
CA SER A 25 -21.14 38.15 13.46
C SER A 25 -21.62 36.69 13.31
N ALA A 26 -22.91 36.41 13.49
CA ALA A 26 -23.45 35.08 13.31
C ALA A 26 -23.34 34.59 11.87
N ILE A 27 -23.68 35.46 10.89
CA ILE A 27 -23.54 35.13 9.47
C ILE A 27 -22.05 34.90 9.11
N PHE A 28 -21.15 35.74 9.62
CA PHE A 28 -19.73 35.59 9.36
C PHE A 28 -19.17 34.25 9.88
N ILE A 29 -19.55 33.86 11.11
CA ILE A 29 -19.17 32.58 11.69
C ILE A 29 -19.74 31.41 10.87
N LEU A 30 -21.00 31.49 10.43
CA LEU A 30 -21.61 30.46 9.61
C LEU A 30 -20.87 30.29 8.25
N VAL A 31 -20.47 31.38 7.60
CA VAL A 31 -19.74 31.32 6.33
C VAL A 31 -18.37 30.69 6.52
N ILE A 32 -17.64 31.06 7.60
CA ILE A 32 -16.34 30.44 7.94
C ILE A 32 -16.50 28.93 8.20
N LEU A 33 -17.47 28.54 9.03
CA LEU A 33 -17.74 27.15 9.36
C LEU A 33 -18.14 26.33 8.12
N ALA A 34 -18.97 26.91 7.26
CA ALA A 34 -19.35 26.26 6.00
C ALA A 34 -18.13 26.08 5.06
N GLY A 35 -17.25 27.07 4.96
CA GLY A 35 -16.02 27.01 4.19
C GLY A 35 -15.05 25.96 4.71
N LEU A 36 -14.84 25.91 6.03
CA LEU A 36 -14.01 24.88 6.65
C LEU A 36 -14.59 23.47 6.50
N GLY A 37 -15.92 23.32 6.65
CA GLY A 37 -16.61 22.05 6.42
C GLY A 37 -16.45 21.54 5.00
N GLY A 38 -16.60 22.42 4.01
CA GLY A 38 -16.39 22.09 2.59
C GLY A 38 -14.95 21.67 2.29
N ALA A 39 -13.97 22.35 2.86
CA ALA A 39 -12.55 21.99 2.73
C ALA A 39 -12.23 20.61 3.33
N MET A 40 -12.79 20.28 4.49
CA MET A 40 -12.61 18.97 5.13
C MET A 40 -13.17 17.82 4.29
N VAL A 41 -14.34 18.00 3.65
CA VAL A 41 -14.94 16.99 2.80
C VAL A 41 -14.07 16.72 1.56
N MET A 42 -13.52 17.74 0.92
CA MET A 42 -12.61 17.58 -0.22
C MET A 42 -11.34 16.82 0.17
N LEU A 43 -10.71 17.15 1.30
CA LEU A 43 -9.52 16.46 1.79
C LEU A 43 -9.80 14.99 2.10
N SER A 44 -10.94 14.67 2.71
CA SER A 44 -11.32 13.29 3.02
C SER A 44 -11.50 12.42 1.78
N GLY A 45 -12.06 12.97 0.70
CA GLY A 45 -12.24 12.25 -0.57
C GLY A 45 -10.90 11.85 -1.22
N THR A 46 -9.93 12.75 -1.24
CA THR A 46 -8.59 12.47 -1.80
C THR A 46 -7.82 11.44 -0.99
N GLN A 47 -7.97 11.45 0.33
CA GLN A 47 -7.32 10.47 1.22
C GLN A 47 -7.84 9.05 1.00
N GLN A 48 -9.14 8.86 0.79
CA GLN A 48 -9.72 7.53 0.55
C GLN A 48 -9.21 6.90 -0.75
N VAL A 49 -9.08 7.68 -1.82
CA VAL A 49 -8.53 7.21 -3.10
C VAL A 49 -7.05 6.80 -2.94
N ALA A 50 -6.27 7.60 -2.20
CA ALA A 50 -4.87 7.30 -1.94
C ALA A 50 -4.68 6.01 -1.14
N ILE A 51 -5.49 5.78 -0.09
CA ILE A 51 -5.45 4.56 0.72
C ILE A 51 -5.80 3.32 -0.12
N ALA A 52 -6.81 3.40 -0.98
CA ALA A 52 -7.19 2.29 -1.86
C ALA A 52 -6.04 1.91 -2.82
N ALA A 53 -5.39 2.90 -3.42
CA ALA A 53 -4.23 2.70 -4.29
C ALA A 53 -3.03 2.10 -3.54
N GLU A 54 -2.80 2.50 -2.29
CA GLU A 54 -1.73 1.96 -1.45
C GLU A 54 -1.97 0.49 -1.11
N ILE A 55 -3.20 0.10 -0.76
CA ILE A 55 -3.57 -1.29 -0.50
C ILE A 55 -3.36 -2.16 -1.76
N GLN A 56 -3.79 -1.69 -2.93
CA GLN A 56 -3.58 -2.42 -4.18
C GLN A 56 -2.09 -2.56 -4.51
N SER A 57 -1.32 -1.52 -4.28
CA SER A 57 0.15 -1.52 -4.42
C SER A 57 0.83 -2.55 -3.51
N ALA A 58 0.40 -2.63 -2.24
CA ALA A 58 0.91 -3.62 -1.29
C ALA A 58 0.58 -5.06 -1.73
N ARG A 59 -0.63 -5.30 -2.23
CA ARG A 59 -1.04 -6.61 -2.78
C ARG A 59 -0.25 -6.98 -4.03
N ALA A 60 -0.02 -6.04 -4.95
CA ALA A 60 0.81 -6.26 -6.12
C ALA A 60 2.26 -6.65 -5.73
N LEU A 61 2.81 -5.99 -4.70
CA LEU A 61 4.12 -6.33 -4.16
C LEU A 61 4.15 -7.75 -3.57
N GLN A 62 3.10 -8.18 -2.86
CA GLN A 62 2.99 -9.54 -2.35
C GLN A 62 2.90 -10.57 -3.47
N ALA A 63 2.14 -10.28 -4.54
CA ALA A 63 2.05 -11.15 -5.71
C ALA A 63 3.42 -11.27 -6.42
N ALA A 64 4.17 -10.17 -6.56
CA ALA A 64 5.52 -10.21 -7.11
C ALA A 64 6.49 -11.02 -6.24
N ARG A 65 6.42 -10.88 -4.90
CA ARG A 65 7.21 -11.70 -3.96
C ARG A 65 6.88 -13.18 -4.06
N ALA A 66 5.61 -13.55 -4.15
CA ALA A 66 5.19 -14.93 -4.37
C ALA A 66 5.78 -15.50 -5.67
N GLY A 67 5.90 -14.67 -6.72
CA GLY A 67 6.61 -15.04 -7.95
C GLY A 67 8.10 -15.36 -7.73
N ILE A 68 8.79 -14.55 -6.91
CA ILE A 68 10.20 -14.82 -6.55
C ILE A 68 10.32 -16.08 -5.70
N GLU A 69 9.42 -16.30 -4.74
CA GLU A 69 9.41 -17.51 -3.89
C GLU A 69 9.18 -18.77 -4.73
N TRP A 70 8.27 -18.71 -5.68
CA TRP A 70 8.09 -19.79 -6.65
C TRP A 70 9.37 -20.05 -7.44
N GLY A 71 10.01 -19.02 -7.96
CA GLY A 71 11.28 -19.13 -8.68
C GLY A 71 12.40 -19.73 -7.81
N ALA A 72 12.48 -19.31 -6.55
CA ALA A 72 13.42 -19.85 -5.58
C ALA A 72 13.19 -21.34 -5.31
N TYR A 73 11.93 -21.74 -5.14
CA TYR A 73 11.57 -23.15 -4.99
C TYR A 73 11.98 -23.97 -6.22
N GLN A 74 11.69 -23.48 -7.42
CA GLN A 74 12.10 -24.14 -8.67
C GLN A 74 13.62 -24.31 -8.76
N ALA A 75 14.36 -23.23 -8.50
CA ALA A 75 15.82 -23.24 -8.60
C ALA A 75 16.49 -24.18 -7.57
N LEU A 76 15.97 -24.24 -6.33
CA LEU A 76 16.62 -24.94 -5.23
C LEU A 76 16.11 -26.37 -5.01
N LYS A 77 14.83 -26.64 -5.34
CA LYS A 77 14.16 -27.91 -4.98
C LYS A 77 13.83 -28.78 -6.18
N VAL A 78 13.72 -28.21 -7.39
CA VAL A 78 13.39 -28.99 -8.58
C VAL A 78 14.69 -29.39 -9.30
N PRO A 79 15.00 -30.70 -9.35
CA PRO A 79 16.18 -31.17 -10.07
C PRO A 79 16.11 -30.83 -11.55
N GLY A 80 17.23 -30.35 -12.12
CA GLY A 80 17.29 -30.02 -13.54
C GLY A 80 16.55 -28.75 -13.96
N PHE A 81 16.03 -27.96 -13.01
CA PHE A 81 15.40 -26.69 -13.36
C PHE A 81 16.36 -25.80 -14.14
N SER A 82 15.87 -25.23 -15.22
CA SER A 82 16.57 -24.27 -16.09
C SER A 82 15.62 -23.12 -16.46
N CYS A 83 16.18 -22.00 -16.88
CA CYS A 83 15.38 -20.84 -17.31
C CYS A 83 14.79 -20.98 -18.72
N VAL A 84 14.72 -22.19 -19.26
CA VAL A 84 14.09 -22.47 -20.57
C VAL A 84 12.58 -22.32 -20.43
N GLY A 85 11.95 -21.64 -21.41
CA GLY A 85 10.51 -21.37 -21.38
C GLY A 85 10.10 -20.11 -20.61
N THR A 86 11.07 -19.31 -20.16
CA THR A 86 10.78 -17.97 -19.59
C THR A 86 10.17 -17.05 -20.66
N PRO A 87 9.23 -16.12 -20.31
CA PRO A 87 8.70 -15.89 -18.99
C PRO A 87 7.62 -16.89 -18.54
N PHE A 88 7.54 -17.13 -17.22
CA PHE A 88 6.50 -17.96 -16.62
C PHE A 88 5.36 -17.08 -16.11
N THR A 89 4.13 -17.47 -16.36
CA THR A 89 2.93 -16.74 -15.90
C THR A 89 2.32 -17.46 -14.71
N LEU A 90 2.19 -16.76 -13.60
CA LEU A 90 1.56 -17.25 -12.38
C LEU A 90 0.22 -16.55 -12.15
N SER A 91 -0.79 -17.33 -11.75
CA SER A 91 -2.10 -16.85 -11.30
C SER A 91 -2.42 -17.44 -9.93
N PHE A 92 -3.06 -16.63 -9.07
CA PHE A 92 -3.30 -16.96 -7.66
C PHE A 92 -4.77 -17.26 -7.39
N GLY A 93 -5.40 -18.13 -8.18
CA GLY A 93 -6.81 -18.48 -8.05
C GLY A 93 -7.17 -18.93 -6.62
N GLY A 94 -8.31 -18.44 -6.10
CA GLY A 94 -8.79 -18.78 -4.75
C GLY A 94 -8.10 -18.05 -3.61
N THR A 95 -7.29 -17.06 -3.87
CA THR A 95 -6.62 -16.19 -2.88
C THR A 95 -6.97 -14.73 -3.08
N ASP A 96 -6.64 -13.87 -2.11
CA ASP A 96 -6.78 -12.40 -2.22
C ASP A 96 -5.90 -11.78 -3.30
N LEU A 97 -4.97 -12.55 -3.85
CA LEU A 97 -4.10 -12.16 -4.95
C LEU A 97 -4.65 -12.59 -6.33
N ALA A 98 -5.81 -13.25 -6.38
CA ALA A 98 -6.43 -13.74 -7.62
C ALA A 98 -6.55 -12.69 -8.74
N PRO A 99 -6.78 -11.39 -8.46
CA PRO A 99 -6.83 -10.38 -9.51
C PRO A 99 -5.49 -10.05 -10.16
N PHE A 100 -4.37 -10.51 -9.57
CA PHE A 100 -3.02 -10.20 -10.06
C PHE A 100 -2.50 -11.30 -10.96
N ILE A 101 -1.87 -10.89 -12.06
CA ILE A 101 -1.08 -11.77 -12.93
C ILE A 101 0.39 -11.45 -12.69
N THR A 102 1.18 -12.47 -12.35
CA THR A 102 2.61 -12.30 -12.12
C THR A 102 3.42 -12.99 -13.20
N ILE A 103 4.21 -12.21 -13.90
CA ILE A 103 5.13 -12.69 -14.94
C ILE A 103 6.52 -12.80 -14.33
N VAL A 104 7.07 -14.02 -14.33
CA VAL A 104 8.41 -14.30 -13.77
C VAL A 104 9.37 -14.58 -14.91
N SER A 105 10.34 -13.71 -15.07
CA SER A 105 11.47 -13.88 -15.99
C SER A 105 12.66 -14.47 -15.24
N CYS A 106 13.42 -15.33 -15.92
CA CYS A 106 14.56 -16.03 -15.36
C CYS A 106 15.74 -15.97 -16.31
N ALA A 107 16.94 -15.70 -15.78
CA ALA A 107 18.21 -15.84 -16.47
C ALA A 107 19.17 -16.68 -15.60
N ALA A 108 19.92 -17.59 -16.20
CA ALA A 108 20.87 -18.43 -15.48
C ALA A 108 22.29 -18.27 -16.03
N SER A 109 23.27 -18.25 -15.14
CA SER A 109 24.70 -18.31 -15.47
C SER A 109 25.37 -19.36 -14.60
N THR A 110 26.32 -20.12 -15.16
CA THR A 110 26.99 -21.20 -14.47
C THR A 110 28.49 -20.87 -14.38
N HIS A 111 29.06 -21.09 -13.20
CA HIS A 111 30.47 -20.92 -12.91
C HIS A 111 31.01 -22.16 -12.20
N SER A 112 32.29 -22.44 -12.37
CA SER A 112 32.98 -23.53 -11.65
C SER A 112 33.93 -22.93 -10.62
N GLU A 113 33.81 -23.33 -9.36
CA GLU A 113 34.69 -22.92 -8.26
C GLU A 113 35.10 -24.13 -7.42
N ALA A 114 36.40 -24.31 -7.23
CA ALA A 114 36.99 -25.38 -6.42
C ALA A 114 36.46 -26.80 -6.74
N GLY A 115 36.16 -27.06 -8.02
CA GLY A 115 35.58 -28.35 -8.44
C GLY A 115 34.05 -28.46 -8.32
N ASN A 116 33.38 -27.45 -7.79
CA ASN A 116 31.93 -27.38 -7.68
C ASN A 116 31.32 -26.55 -8.82
N THR A 117 30.10 -26.88 -9.19
CA THR A 117 29.33 -26.11 -10.16
C THR A 117 28.36 -25.19 -9.45
N ILE A 118 28.53 -23.88 -9.63
CA ILE A 118 27.64 -22.85 -9.07
C ILE A 118 26.78 -22.29 -10.20
N THR A 119 25.47 -22.47 -10.09
CA THR A 119 24.51 -21.86 -11.01
C THR A 119 23.82 -20.69 -10.32
N MET A 120 23.98 -19.52 -10.88
CA MET A 120 23.32 -18.28 -10.45
C MET A 120 22.04 -18.08 -11.26
N PHE A 121 20.92 -18.02 -10.58
CA PHE A 121 19.62 -17.69 -11.16
C PHE A 121 19.27 -16.24 -10.84
N ALA A 122 18.99 -15.43 -11.83
CA ALA A 122 18.44 -14.09 -11.69
C ALA A 122 16.96 -14.14 -12.06
N PHE A 123 16.09 -13.90 -11.08
CA PHE A 123 14.66 -13.83 -11.26
C PHE A 123 14.19 -12.38 -11.21
N THR A 124 13.22 -12.05 -12.07
CA THR A 124 12.47 -10.79 -12.02
C THR A 124 10.99 -11.16 -12.12
N ALA A 125 10.23 -10.81 -11.10
CA ALA A 125 8.79 -11.04 -11.01
C ALA A 125 8.05 -9.71 -11.12
N ASN A 126 7.22 -9.56 -12.14
CA ASN A 126 6.37 -8.39 -12.36
C ASN A 126 4.90 -8.78 -12.16
N ALA A 127 4.28 -8.24 -11.12
CA ALA A 127 2.86 -8.45 -10.82
C ALA A 127 2.05 -7.24 -11.27
N THR A 128 1.01 -7.50 -12.06
CA THR A 128 0.14 -6.46 -12.64
C THR A 128 -1.32 -6.74 -12.35
N HIS A 129 -2.09 -5.68 -12.17
CA HIS A 129 -3.55 -5.69 -12.10
C HIS A 129 -4.11 -4.50 -12.87
N GLY A 130 -5.30 -4.67 -13.47
CA GLY A 130 -5.96 -3.63 -14.26
C GLY A 130 -5.39 -3.51 -15.68
N THR A 131 -5.87 -2.51 -16.39
CA THR A 131 -5.46 -2.21 -17.78
C THR A 131 -4.58 -0.96 -17.79
N LEU A 132 -3.53 -0.96 -18.59
CA LEU A 132 -2.66 0.20 -18.74
C LEU A 132 -3.49 1.46 -19.10
N ASN A 133 -3.18 2.60 -18.48
CA ASN A 133 -3.89 3.87 -18.60
C ASN A 133 -5.28 3.92 -17.94
N THR A 134 -5.63 2.96 -17.08
CA THR A 134 -6.82 3.06 -16.21
C THR A 134 -6.42 3.39 -14.77
N PRO A 135 -7.30 4.03 -13.98
CA PRO A 135 -7.00 4.40 -12.58
C PRO A 135 -6.69 3.22 -11.66
N ASP A 136 -7.14 2.03 -12.01
CA ASP A 136 -6.98 0.77 -11.28
C ASP A 136 -5.72 -0.01 -11.69
N TYR A 137 -4.95 0.52 -12.67
CA TYR A 137 -3.71 -0.12 -13.06
C TYR A 137 -2.66 0.01 -11.96
N VAL A 138 -2.16 -1.12 -11.51
CA VAL A 138 -1.01 -1.21 -10.60
C VAL A 138 -0.04 -2.26 -11.09
N ALA A 139 1.24 -1.94 -11.01
CA ALA A 139 2.33 -2.85 -11.31
C ALA A 139 3.41 -2.77 -10.23
N ARG A 140 3.97 -3.91 -9.84
CA ARG A 140 5.14 -3.99 -8.94
C ARG A 140 6.09 -5.05 -9.45
N GLU A 141 7.36 -4.70 -9.41
CA GLU A 141 8.45 -5.58 -9.82
C GLU A 141 9.37 -5.85 -8.64
N VAL A 142 9.77 -7.10 -8.51
CA VAL A 142 10.76 -7.56 -7.52
C VAL A 142 11.77 -8.42 -8.26
N SER A 143 13.05 -8.23 -7.97
CA SER A 143 14.13 -9.06 -8.51
C SER A 143 14.93 -9.72 -7.39
N ALA A 144 15.41 -10.93 -7.63
CA ALA A 144 16.25 -11.67 -6.72
C ALA A 144 17.30 -12.49 -7.49
N ARG A 145 18.42 -12.74 -6.82
CA ARG A 145 19.45 -13.65 -7.33
C ARG A 145 19.63 -14.79 -6.34
N ILE A 146 19.65 -16.01 -6.86
CA ILE A 146 19.71 -17.24 -6.08
C ILE A 146 20.83 -18.10 -6.65
N ALA A 147 21.74 -18.55 -5.78
CA ALA A 147 22.80 -19.46 -6.15
C ALA A 147 22.46 -20.89 -5.75
N ARG A 148 22.67 -21.84 -6.65
CA ARG A 148 22.65 -23.27 -6.38
C ARG A 148 24.05 -23.83 -6.59
N CYS A 149 24.62 -24.46 -5.57
CA CYS A 149 25.89 -25.15 -5.64
C CYS A 149 25.65 -26.65 -5.74
N VAL A 150 26.41 -27.31 -6.62
CA VAL A 150 26.41 -28.75 -6.80
C VAL A 150 27.85 -29.23 -6.93
N ASP A 151 28.23 -30.26 -6.18
CA ASP A 151 29.55 -30.85 -6.26
C ASP A 151 29.73 -31.69 -7.55
N SER A 152 30.92 -32.24 -7.75
CA SER A 152 31.24 -33.11 -8.90
C SER A 152 30.43 -34.41 -8.92
N GLY A 153 29.84 -34.84 -7.78
CA GLY A 153 28.97 -35.99 -7.65
C GLY A 153 27.49 -35.71 -7.87
N GLY A 154 27.12 -34.42 -8.09
CA GLY A 154 25.74 -34.01 -8.29
C GLY A 154 24.95 -33.75 -7.00
N THR A 155 25.63 -33.75 -5.82
CA THR A 155 25.02 -33.45 -4.53
C THR A 155 25.08 -31.94 -4.23
N PRO A 156 24.09 -31.38 -3.52
CA PRO A 156 24.19 -30.00 -3.06
C PRO A 156 25.39 -29.78 -2.16
N CYS A 157 26.18 -28.74 -2.41
CA CYS A 157 27.23 -28.37 -1.48
C CYS A 157 26.58 -27.91 -0.13
#